data_3acbf99ce4279796100b8a85ed2abe0f
#
_entry.id   3acbf99ce4279796100b8a85ed2abe0f
#
_cell.length_a   1.000
_cell.length_b   1.000
_cell.length_c   1.000
_cell.angle_alpha   90.00
_cell.angle_beta   90.00
_cell.angle_gamma   90.00
#
_symmetry.space_group_name_H-M   'P 1'
#
loop_
_entity.id
_entity.type
_entity.pdbx_description
1 polymer ?
#
loop_
_entity_poly.entity_id
_entity_poly.type
_entity_poly.pdbx_seq_one_letter_code
_entity_poly.pdbx_strand_id
1 'polypeptide(L)'
;METIVGKKVPPTDAVTDLDDIFAKDIGDTDHSRDSIDLSVPEERNRLLSIRADINKQLKDTQYRLKEEREKLNDWNIKVSEFKMTMPVFTFDKYRYMSTAGYPFVSPAEKQLLFGVLCSAEEWGNKVLRSKRKELCQLEKQRDLHYENVMVLKGNLELLKSSSYKLSLKIKDSRNADKSLNETPNGISENSTTSVE
;
A
#
# COMPACT_ATOMS: atom_id res chain seq x y z
N MET A 1 -10.99 27.10 -5.14
CA MET A 1 -10.08 26.10 -4.48
C MET A 1 -10.64 24.73 -4.81
N GLU A 2 -10.08 24.08 -5.81
CA GLU A 2 -10.46 22.71 -6.15
C GLU A 2 -9.97 21.77 -5.06
N THR A 3 -10.89 21.09 -4.44
CA THR A 3 -10.60 20.03 -3.47
C THR A 3 -10.07 18.84 -4.25
N ILE A 4 -8.75 18.67 -4.29
CA ILE A 4 -8.14 17.46 -4.86
C ILE A 4 -8.49 16.32 -3.88
N VAL A 5 -9.61 15.66 -4.15
CA VAL A 5 -9.98 14.43 -3.46
C VAL A 5 -9.04 13.35 -3.99
N GLY A 6 -8.00 13.03 -3.23
CA GLY A 6 -7.14 11.90 -3.53
C GLY A 6 -8.02 10.63 -3.61
N LYS A 7 -8.07 10.00 -4.79
CA LYS A 7 -8.79 8.72 -4.96
C LYS A 7 -8.06 7.66 -4.13
N LYS A 8 -8.79 7.07 -3.19
CA LYS A 8 -8.33 5.87 -2.48
C LYS A 8 -8.10 4.78 -3.53
N VAL A 9 -6.91 4.18 -3.53
CA VAL A 9 -6.63 3.04 -4.42
C VAL A 9 -7.59 1.92 -3.99
N PRO A 10 -8.48 1.43 -4.87
CA PRO A 10 -9.33 0.30 -4.51
C PRO A 10 -8.42 -0.89 -4.18
N PRO A 11 -8.77 -1.71 -3.19
CA PRO A 11 -8.13 -3.01 -3.03
C PRO A 11 -8.20 -3.70 -4.39
N THR A 12 -7.07 -4.22 -4.85
CA THR A 12 -7.00 -4.84 -6.17
C THR A 12 -7.78 -6.15 -6.07
N ASP A 13 -9.03 -6.17 -6.57
CA ASP A 13 -9.89 -7.37 -6.59
C ASP A 13 -9.20 -8.58 -7.23
N ALA A 14 -8.17 -8.32 -8.04
CA ALA A 14 -7.30 -9.35 -8.62
C ALA A 14 -6.51 -10.21 -7.61
N VAL A 15 -6.39 -9.78 -6.35
CA VAL A 15 -5.68 -10.56 -5.32
C VAL A 15 -6.61 -11.58 -4.69
N THR A 16 -7.90 -11.26 -4.54
CA THR A 16 -8.94 -12.19 -4.08
C THR A 16 -9.16 -13.33 -5.07
N ASP A 17 -9.15 -13.02 -6.38
CA ASP A 17 -9.28 -14.05 -7.41
C ASP A 17 -8.09 -15.04 -7.44
N LEU A 18 -6.90 -14.61 -7.02
CA LEU A 18 -5.73 -15.48 -6.93
C LEU A 18 -5.81 -16.42 -5.73
N ASP A 19 -6.31 -15.96 -4.58
CA ASP A 19 -6.54 -16.81 -3.43
C ASP A 19 -7.67 -17.82 -3.69
N ASP A 20 -8.70 -17.45 -4.44
CA ASP A 20 -9.76 -18.36 -4.89
C ASP A 20 -9.26 -19.41 -5.90
N ILE A 21 -8.33 -19.03 -6.79
CA ILE A 21 -7.69 -19.98 -7.72
C ILE A 21 -6.83 -20.99 -6.95
N PHE A 22 -6.10 -20.54 -5.91
CA PHE A 22 -5.28 -21.44 -5.09
C PHE A 22 -6.09 -22.18 -4.02
N ALA A 23 -7.16 -21.60 -3.48
CA ALA A 23 -8.04 -22.25 -2.51
C ALA A 23 -8.86 -23.38 -3.13
N LYS A 24 -9.28 -23.26 -4.40
CA LYS A 24 -9.95 -24.34 -5.14
C LYS A 24 -9.06 -25.55 -5.38
N ASP A 25 -7.73 -25.35 -5.46
CA ASP A 25 -6.78 -26.45 -5.65
C ASP A 25 -6.28 -27.08 -4.33
N ILE A 26 -6.58 -26.50 -3.16
CA ILE A 26 -6.08 -26.96 -1.85
C ILE A 26 -7.23 -27.42 -0.92
N GLY A 27 -8.48 -27.10 -1.25
CA GLY A 27 -9.65 -27.39 -0.43
C GLY A 27 -10.30 -28.73 -0.76
N ASP A 28 -10.31 -29.60 0.21
CA ASP A 28 -11.16 -30.77 0.41
C ASP A 28 -11.33 -31.74 -0.78
N THR A 29 -10.57 -32.80 -0.70
CA THR A 29 -10.88 -34.10 -1.24
C THR A 29 -12.14 -34.67 -0.59
N ASP A 30 -13.32 -34.17 -0.95
CA ASP A 30 -14.50 -35.05 -1.03
C ASP A 30 -15.58 -34.37 -1.90
N HIS A 31 -16.06 -35.14 -2.86
CA HIS A 31 -17.20 -34.98 -3.74
C HIS A 31 -17.06 -34.20 -5.03
N SER A 32 -17.16 -35.01 -6.04
CA SER A 32 -17.50 -34.76 -7.43
C SER A 32 -16.33 -34.63 -8.41
N ARG A 33 -15.96 -35.78 -8.93
CA ARG A 33 -15.14 -36.00 -10.09
C ARG A 33 -15.78 -35.41 -11.34
N ASP A 34 -15.49 -34.15 -11.60
CA ASP A 34 -15.35 -33.60 -12.93
C ASP A 34 -14.02 -32.84 -13.00
N SER A 35 -12.95 -33.49 -12.52
CA SER A 35 -11.60 -33.07 -12.86
C SER A 35 -11.46 -33.34 -14.35
N ILE A 36 -11.53 -32.30 -15.16
CA ILE A 36 -11.04 -32.33 -16.53
C ILE A 36 -9.59 -32.76 -16.41
N ASP A 37 -9.32 -34.00 -16.75
CA ASP A 37 -7.98 -34.61 -16.76
C ASP A 37 -7.20 -33.97 -17.92
N LEU A 38 -6.71 -32.73 -17.65
CA LEU A 38 -5.89 -31.99 -18.61
C LEU A 38 -4.60 -32.77 -18.80
N SER A 39 -4.23 -33.04 -20.04
CA SER A 39 -2.93 -33.65 -20.33
C SER A 39 -1.81 -32.78 -19.69
N VAL A 40 -0.76 -33.43 -19.19
CA VAL A 40 0.38 -32.77 -18.50
C VAL A 40 0.93 -31.56 -19.28
N PRO A 41 1.00 -31.56 -20.62
CA PRO A 41 1.38 -30.35 -21.39
C PRO A 41 0.39 -29.20 -21.32
N GLU A 42 -0.91 -29.46 -21.22
CA GLU A 42 -1.96 -28.43 -21.14
C GLU A 42 -1.97 -27.76 -19.78
N GLU A 43 -1.84 -28.51 -18.71
CA GLU A 43 -1.70 -27.99 -17.35
C GLU A 43 -0.46 -27.08 -17.24
N ARG A 44 0.65 -27.49 -17.80
CA ARG A 44 1.87 -26.68 -17.84
C ARG A 44 1.69 -25.35 -18.59
N ASN A 45 1.01 -25.39 -19.75
CA ASN A 45 0.74 -24.19 -20.53
C ASN A 45 -0.18 -23.22 -19.74
N ARG A 46 -1.18 -23.74 -19.02
CA ARG A 46 -2.03 -22.97 -18.11
C ARG A 46 -1.21 -22.32 -17.00
N LEU A 47 -0.32 -23.06 -16.34
CA LEU A 47 0.55 -22.53 -15.28
C LEU A 47 1.50 -21.44 -15.80
N LEU A 48 2.02 -21.59 -17.02
CA LEU A 48 2.87 -20.57 -17.65
C LEU A 48 2.09 -19.30 -18.00
N SER A 49 0.84 -19.41 -18.44
CA SER A 49 -0.04 -18.26 -18.68
C SER A 49 -0.30 -17.50 -17.37
N ILE A 50 -0.70 -18.18 -16.31
CA ILE A 50 -0.92 -17.59 -14.98
C ILE A 50 0.36 -16.90 -14.49
N ARG A 51 1.53 -17.48 -14.71
CA ARG A 51 2.81 -16.88 -14.35
C ARG A 51 3.07 -15.57 -15.13
N ALA A 52 2.71 -15.52 -16.39
CA ALA A 52 2.84 -14.31 -17.20
C ALA A 52 1.95 -13.19 -16.66
N ASP A 53 0.72 -13.49 -16.26
CA ASP A 53 -0.22 -12.54 -15.69
C ASP A 53 0.23 -12.03 -14.33
N ILE A 54 0.70 -12.91 -13.43
CA ILE A 54 1.27 -12.51 -12.14
C ILE A 54 2.49 -11.60 -12.35
N ASN A 55 3.37 -11.91 -13.30
CA ASN A 55 4.54 -11.09 -13.58
C ASN A 55 4.15 -9.70 -14.12
N LYS A 56 3.07 -9.60 -14.90
CA LYS A 56 2.52 -8.33 -15.36
C LYS A 56 1.99 -7.53 -14.17
N GLN A 57 1.16 -8.15 -13.32
CA GLN A 57 0.62 -7.50 -12.12
C GLN A 57 1.72 -7.04 -11.15
N LEU A 58 2.81 -7.82 -11.00
CA LEU A 58 3.97 -7.43 -10.21
C LEU A 58 4.60 -6.13 -10.72
N LYS A 59 4.83 -6.03 -12.04
CA LYS A 59 5.39 -4.83 -12.66
C LYS A 59 4.47 -3.62 -12.48
N ASP A 60 3.18 -3.78 -12.72
CA ASP A 60 2.19 -2.71 -12.58
C ASP A 60 2.08 -2.25 -11.12
N THR A 61 2.09 -3.17 -10.17
CA THR A 61 2.05 -2.85 -8.74
C THR A 61 3.33 -2.15 -8.29
N GLN A 62 4.50 -2.56 -8.78
CA GLN A 62 5.78 -1.89 -8.51
C GLN A 62 5.78 -0.45 -9.05
N TYR A 63 5.26 -0.24 -10.25
CA TYR A 63 5.16 1.09 -10.84
C TYR A 63 4.24 1.99 -10.01
N ARG A 64 3.03 1.52 -9.69
CA ARG A 64 2.09 2.26 -8.82
C ARG A 64 2.67 2.57 -7.44
N LEU A 65 3.39 1.62 -6.87
CA LEU A 65 4.06 1.83 -5.57
C LEU A 65 5.12 2.93 -5.65
N LYS A 66 5.85 3.01 -6.75
CA LYS A 66 6.83 4.08 -6.97
C LYS A 66 6.14 5.44 -7.06
N GLU A 67 5.08 5.56 -7.86
CA GLU A 67 4.31 6.80 -8.00
C GLU A 67 3.71 7.27 -6.66
N GLU A 68 3.11 6.36 -5.89
CA GLU A 68 2.51 6.72 -4.60
C GLU A 68 3.58 7.12 -3.56
N ARG A 69 4.79 6.53 -3.62
CA ARG A 69 5.91 6.97 -2.77
C ARG A 69 6.39 8.37 -3.13
N GLU A 70 6.46 8.71 -4.40
CA GLU A 70 6.80 10.06 -4.86
C GLU A 70 5.77 11.08 -4.37
N LYS A 71 4.47 10.80 -4.56
CA LYS A 71 3.39 11.64 -4.03
C LYS A 71 3.45 11.80 -2.51
N LEU A 72 3.69 10.71 -1.78
CA LEU A 72 3.84 10.74 -0.32
C LEU A 72 5.01 11.62 0.11
N ASN A 73 6.14 11.56 -0.60
CA ASN A 73 7.29 12.40 -0.33
C ASN A 73 6.96 13.88 -0.55
N ASP A 74 6.27 14.22 -1.65
CA ASP A 74 5.84 15.58 -1.94
C ASP A 74 4.90 16.13 -0.85
N TRP A 75 3.97 15.30 -0.34
CA TRP A 75 3.11 15.67 0.76
C TRP A 75 3.85 15.83 2.08
N ASN A 76 4.87 15.01 2.36
CA ASN A 76 5.72 15.17 3.54
C ASN A 76 6.46 16.51 3.50
N ILE A 77 6.98 16.90 2.33
CA ILE A 77 7.64 18.20 2.14
C ILE A 77 6.64 19.33 2.41
N LYS A 78 5.46 19.31 1.78
CA LYS A 78 4.42 20.33 1.97
C LYS A 78 3.99 20.46 3.42
N VAL A 79 3.77 19.35 4.13
CA VAL A 79 3.43 19.38 5.57
C VAL A 79 4.55 19.97 6.40
N SER A 80 5.81 19.61 6.09
CA SER A 80 6.99 20.12 6.80
C SER A 80 7.15 21.62 6.58
N GLU A 81 7.08 22.10 5.35
CA GLU A 81 7.14 23.52 5.00
C GLU A 81 6.02 24.32 5.69
N PHE A 82 4.80 23.77 5.66
CA PHE A 82 3.68 24.41 6.33
C PHE A 82 3.89 24.53 7.84
N LYS A 83 4.42 23.47 8.48
CA LYS A 83 4.76 23.50 9.92
C LYS A 83 5.81 24.56 10.26
N MET A 84 6.80 24.74 9.39
CA MET A 84 7.82 25.78 9.57
C MET A 84 7.26 27.19 9.43
N THR A 85 6.23 27.39 8.61
CA THR A 85 5.58 28.68 8.41
C THR A 85 4.45 28.96 9.41
N MET A 86 4.13 28.02 10.29
CA MET A 86 3.10 28.22 11.30
C MET A 86 3.50 29.33 12.26
N PRO A 87 2.64 30.34 12.45
CA PRO A 87 2.95 31.41 13.38
C PRO A 87 2.97 30.86 14.81
N VAL A 88 4.03 31.20 15.55
CA VAL A 88 4.08 30.99 16.99
C VAL A 88 3.46 32.23 17.65
N PHE A 89 2.23 32.06 18.12
CA PHE A 89 1.55 33.16 18.82
C PHE A 89 1.56 32.88 20.32
N THR A 90 2.48 33.52 21.02
CA THR A 90 2.64 33.45 22.48
C THR A 90 2.31 34.80 23.07
N PHE A 91 1.06 35.25 22.91
CA PHE A 91 0.65 36.52 23.47
C PHE A 91 -0.03 36.30 24.83
N ASP A 92 0.55 36.92 25.88
CA ASP A 92 0.00 36.93 27.24
C ASP A 92 -0.31 38.37 27.63
N LYS A 93 -1.58 38.74 27.53
CA LYS A 93 -2.07 40.10 27.86
C LYS A 93 -1.77 40.51 29.30
N TYR A 94 -1.82 39.57 30.24
CA TYR A 94 -1.56 39.88 31.66
C TYR A 94 -0.07 40.14 31.89
N ARG A 95 0.80 39.37 31.30
CA ARG A 95 2.24 39.58 31.34
C ARG A 95 2.60 40.93 30.71
N TYR A 96 2.00 41.24 29.56
CA TYR A 96 2.22 42.52 28.90
C TYR A 96 1.78 43.69 29.79
N MET A 97 0.61 43.63 30.42
CA MET A 97 0.10 44.63 31.35
C MET A 97 0.96 44.79 32.62
N SER A 98 1.55 43.68 33.12
CA SER A 98 2.39 43.70 34.33
C SER A 98 3.81 44.22 34.10
N THR A 99 4.41 43.88 32.91
CA THR A 99 5.80 44.27 32.62
C THR A 99 5.97 45.63 32.00
N ALA A 100 4.93 46.20 31.41
CA ALA A 100 5.01 47.49 30.72
C ALA A 100 5.06 48.72 31.65
N GLY A 101 5.27 48.55 32.96
CA GLY A 101 5.53 49.64 33.88
C GLY A 101 4.49 50.78 33.85
N TYR A 102 3.20 50.44 33.90
CA TYR A 102 2.06 51.36 33.80
C TYR A 102 1.67 52.12 35.07
N PRO A 103 2.61 52.66 35.87
CA PRO A 103 2.21 53.47 37.02
C PRO A 103 1.61 54.83 36.64
N PHE A 104 1.85 55.29 35.39
CA PHE A 104 1.51 56.65 34.94
C PHE A 104 0.28 56.69 34.00
N VAL A 105 -0.41 55.60 33.74
CA VAL A 105 -1.58 55.54 32.85
C VAL A 105 -2.86 55.61 33.66
N SER A 106 -3.80 56.48 33.28
CA SER A 106 -5.09 56.59 33.92
C SER A 106 -5.92 55.31 33.91
N PRO A 107 -6.85 55.08 34.81
CA PRO A 107 -7.73 53.90 34.82
C PRO A 107 -8.50 53.73 33.51
N ALA A 108 -8.93 54.81 32.86
CA ALA A 108 -9.64 54.76 31.59
C ALA A 108 -8.75 54.27 30.44
N GLU A 109 -7.50 54.77 30.37
CA GLU A 109 -6.51 54.35 29.39
C GLU A 109 -6.12 52.89 29.59
N LYS A 110 -5.99 52.42 30.84
CA LYS A 110 -5.76 50.99 31.15
C LYS A 110 -6.89 50.10 30.61
N GLN A 111 -8.14 50.53 30.77
CA GLN A 111 -9.30 49.79 30.29
C GLN A 111 -9.35 49.72 28.76
N LEU A 112 -9.06 50.84 28.08
CA LEU A 112 -8.95 50.88 26.62
C LEU A 112 -7.83 49.96 26.12
N LEU A 113 -6.65 50.02 26.70
CA LEU A 113 -5.51 49.19 26.35
C LEU A 113 -5.83 47.71 26.56
N PHE A 114 -6.45 47.35 27.68
CA PHE A 114 -6.88 45.98 27.95
C PHE A 114 -7.85 45.48 26.88
N GLY A 115 -8.81 46.31 26.45
CA GLY A 115 -9.72 45.97 25.35
C GLY A 115 -8.99 45.69 24.03
N VAL A 116 -8.01 46.51 23.67
CA VAL A 116 -7.17 46.29 22.47
C VAL A 116 -6.38 44.97 22.56
N LEU A 117 -5.80 44.71 23.73
CA LEU A 117 -5.02 43.49 23.96
C LEU A 117 -5.90 42.20 23.88
N CYS A 118 -7.14 42.27 24.41
CA CYS A 118 -8.11 41.20 24.28
C CYS A 118 -8.46 40.93 22.79
N SER A 119 -8.73 41.98 22.02
CA SER A 119 -9.04 41.88 20.59
C SER A 119 -7.88 41.30 19.79
N ALA A 120 -6.65 41.70 20.11
CA ALA A 120 -5.44 41.15 19.48
C ALA A 120 -5.25 39.65 19.79
N GLU A 121 -5.50 39.25 21.04
CA GLU A 121 -5.45 37.83 21.45
C GLU A 121 -6.50 37.01 20.74
N GLU A 122 -7.74 37.49 20.66
CA GLU A 122 -8.83 36.81 19.94
C GLU A 122 -8.50 36.65 18.44
N TRP A 123 -7.99 37.70 17.81
CA TRP A 123 -7.57 37.64 16.42
C TRP A 123 -6.44 36.62 16.20
N GLY A 124 -5.39 36.64 17.04
CA GLY A 124 -4.29 35.70 16.99
C GLY A 124 -4.77 34.25 17.14
N ASN A 125 -5.67 34.01 18.10
CA ASN A 125 -6.29 32.68 18.30
C ASN A 125 -7.12 32.23 17.09
N LYS A 126 -7.85 33.16 16.45
CA LYS A 126 -8.62 32.86 15.22
C LYS A 126 -7.69 32.45 14.07
N VAL A 127 -6.58 33.17 13.88
CA VAL A 127 -5.58 32.84 12.86
C VAL A 127 -4.95 31.49 13.12
N LEU A 128 -4.55 31.22 14.37
CA LEU A 128 -3.99 29.90 14.74
C LEU A 128 -4.98 28.75 14.51
N ARG A 129 -6.25 28.93 14.84
CA ARG A 129 -7.29 27.92 14.59
C ARG A 129 -7.45 27.65 13.10
N SER A 130 -7.43 28.69 12.26
CA SER A 130 -7.48 28.54 10.80
C SER A 130 -6.28 27.77 10.28
N LYS A 131 -5.07 28.14 10.70
CA LYS A 131 -3.84 27.46 10.28
C LYS A 131 -3.77 25.99 10.74
N ARG A 132 -4.26 25.69 11.94
CA ARG A 132 -4.37 24.31 12.43
C ARG A 132 -5.35 23.48 11.59
N LYS A 133 -6.47 24.07 11.12
CA LYS A 133 -7.38 23.37 10.21
C LYS A 133 -6.73 23.09 8.86
N GLU A 134 -5.99 24.04 8.29
CA GLU A 134 -5.24 23.83 7.05
C GLU A 134 -4.19 22.72 7.22
N LEU A 135 -3.43 22.74 8.30
CA LEU A 135 -2.46 21.67 8.61
C LEU A 135 -3.14 20.31 8.70
N CYS A 136 -4.26 20.21 9.39
CA CYS A 136 -5.00 18.96 9.51
C CYS A 136 -5.47 18.42 8.13
N GLN A 137 -5.83 19.31 7.20
CA GLN A 137 -6.19 18.92 5.84
C GLN A 137 -4.98 18.37 5.06
N LEU A 138 -3.81 19.03 5.18
CA LEU A 138 -2.57 18.55 4.55
C LEU A 138 -2.13 17.21 5.13
N GLU A 139 -2.20 17.05 6.45
CA GLU A 139 -1.87 15.77 7.11
C GLU A 139 -2.82 14.65 6.68
N LYS A 140 -4.11 14.90 6.53
CA LYS A 140 -5.06 13.90 6.00
C LYS A 140 -4.71 13.44 4.58
N GLN A 141 -4.28 14.36 3.70
CA GLN A 141 -3.86 14.00 2.35
C GLN A 141 -2.57 13.16 2.38
N ARG A 142 -1.60 13.54 3.19
CA ARG A 142 -0.38 12.74 3.41
C ARG A 142 -0.72 11.32 3.88
N ASP A 143 -1.59 11.22 4.89
CA ASP A 143 -1.96 9.94 5.50
C ASP A 143 -2.70 9.04 4.50
N LEU A 144 -3.53 9.60 3.62
CA LEU A 144 -4.15 8.85 2.52
C LEU A 144 -3.11 8.20 1.59
N HIS A 145 -2.07 8.97 1.18
CA HIS A 145 -1.00 8.42 0.34
C HIS A 145 -0.15 7.40 1.11
N TYR A 146 0.05 7.59 2.42
CA TYR A 146 0.70 6.61 3.27
C TYR A 146 -0.07 5.27 3.31
N GLU A 147 -1.40 5.32 3.51
CA GLU A 147 -2.27 4.14 3.47
C GLU A 147 -2.17 3.43 2.11
N ASN A 148 -2.24 4.18 0.99
CA ASN A 148 -2.09 3.63 -0.35
C ASN A 148 -0.73 2.91 -0.52
N VAL A 149 0.36 3.49 -0.04
CA VAL A 149 1.69 2.85 -0.07
C VAL A 149 1.70 1.56 0.73
N MET A 150 1.04 1.51 1.90
CA MET A 150 0.96 0.29 2.73
C MET A 150 0.15 -0.81 2.04
N VAL A 151 -1.00 -0.48 1.45
CA VAL A 151 -1.82 -1.43 0.67
C VAL A 151 -1.03 -1.99 -0.51
N LEU A 152 -0.38 -1.14 -1.31
CA LEU A 152 0.41 -1.58 -2.46
C LEU A 152 1.61 -2.44 -2.06
N LYS A 153 2.25 -2.18 -0.91
CA LYS A 153 3.30 -3.06 -0.36
C LYS A 153 2.74 -4.43 -0.01
N GLY A 154 1.59 -4.49 0.67
CA GLY A 154 0.91 -5.73 1.00
C GLY A 154 0.60 -6.56 -0.25
N ASN A 155 -0.02 -5.94 -1.25
CA ASN A 155 -0.32 -6.58 -2.53
C ASN A 155 0.94 -7.10 -3.23
N LEU A 156 2.03 -6.34 -3.20
CA LEU A 156 3.30 -6.75 -3.79
C LEU A 156 3.87 -8.00 -3.12
N GLU A 157 3.80 -8.12 -1.80
CA GLU A 157 4.27 -9.29 -1.07
C GLU A 157 3.39 -10.53 -1.34
N LEU A 158 2.06 -10.35 -1.44
CA LEU A 158 1.15 -11.44 -1.84
C LEU A 158 1.46 -11.93 -3.25
N LEU A 159 1.62 -11.04 -4.22
CA LEU A 159 1.97 -11.40 -5.60
C LEU A 159 3.33 -12.11 -5.69
N LYS A 160 4.33 -11.70 -4.92
CA LYS A 160 5.64 -12.39 -4.84
C LYS A 160 5.49 -13.80 -4.28
N SER A 161 4.72 -13.96 -3.21
CA SER A 161 4.44 -15.26 -2.61
C SER A 161 3.74 -16.19 -3.60
N SER A 162 2.73 -15.69 -4.31
CA SER A 162 2.00 -16.43 -5.34
C SER A 162 2.91 -16.83 -6.51
N SER A 163 3.76 -15.91 -6.99
CA SER A 163 4.75 -16.18 -8.03
C SER A 163 5.75 -17.26 -7.61
N TYR A 164 6.17 -17.25 -6.35
CA TYR A 164 7.06 -18.28 -5.80
C TYR A 164 6.39 -19.65 -5.76
N LYS A 165 5.17 -19.75 -5.19
CA LYS A 165 4.39 -21.01 -5.15
C LYS A 165 4.17 -21.58 -6.53
N LEU A 166 3.81 -20.74 -7.51
CA LEU A 166 3.62 -21.13 -8.89
C LEU A 166 4.91 -21.64 -9.54
N SER A 167 6.04 -21.03 -9.23
CA SER A 167 7.34 -21.48 -9.74
C SER A 167 7.71 -22.88 -9.23
N LEU A 168 7.32 -23.22 -8.00
CA LEU A 168 7.47 -24.58 -7.45
C LEU A 168 6.57 -25.57 -8.19
N LYS A 169 5.27 -25.27 -8.37
CA LYS A 169 4.34 -26.14 -9.13
C LYS A 169 4.84 -26.42 -10.55
N ILE A 170 5.35 -25.38 -11.26
CA ILE A 170 5.91 -25.54 -12.60
C ILE A 170 7.16 -26.45 -12.59
N LYS A 171 8.00 -26.35 -11.55
CA LYS A 171 9.18 -27.21 -11.41
C LYS A 171 8.78 -28.66 -11.18
N ASP A 172 7.78 -28.89 -10.32
CA ASP A 172 7.29 -30.25 -10.02
C ASP A 172 6.66 -30.91 -11.25
N SER A 173 5.87 -30.16 -12.02
CA SER A 173 5.32 -30.62 -13.31
C SER A 173 6.43 -31.03 -14.30
N ARG A 174 7.55 -30.29 -14.36
CA ARG A 174 8.69 -30.65 -15.20
C ARG A 174 9.39 -31.95 -14.77
N ASN A 175 9.45 -32.19 -13.46
CA ASN A 175 10.08 -33.39 -12.92
C ASN A 175 9.20 -34.63 -13.19
N ALA A 176 7.87 -34.47 -13.11
CA ALA A 176 6.92 -35.54 -13.49
C ALA A 176 7.04 -35.93 -14.95
N ASP A 177 7.15 -34.94 -15.87
CA ASP A 177 7.37 -35.19 -17.30
C ASP A 177 8.66 -36.00 -17.58
N LYS A 178 9.74 -35.73 -16.85
CA LYS A 178 10.99 -36.45 -17.01
C LYS A 178 10.89 -37.90 -16.56
N SER A 179 10.21 -38.16 -15.43
CA SER A 179 10.06 -39.53 -14.91
C SER A 179 9.20 -40.39 -15.80
N LEU A 180 8.24 -39.85 -16.55
CA LEU A 180 7.42 -40.55 -17.51
C LEU A 180 8.19 -40.93 -18.79
N ASN A 181 9.19 -40.13 -19.18
CA ASN A 181 10.00 -40.35 -20.38
C ASN A 181 11.24 -41.22 -20.12
N GLU A 182 11.57 -41.53 -18.88
CA GLU A 182 12.70 -42.36 -18.45
C GLU A 182 12.30 -43.83 -18.15
N THR A 183 11.12 -44.30 -18.54
CA THR A 183 10.83 -45.73 -18.47
C THR A 183 11.75 -46.46 -19.43
N PRO A 184 12.64 -47.36 -18.95
CA PRO A 184 13.64 -47.97 -19.79
C PRO A 184 12.95 -48.96 -20.75
N ASN A 185 13.02 -48.68 -22.06
CA ASN A 185 12.90 -49.69 -23.10
C ASN A 185 14.10 -50.64 -22.95
N GLY A 186 13.94 -51.67 -22.16
CA GLY A 186 15.02 -52.62 -21.90
C GLY A 186 14.52 -54.00 -21.46
N ILE A 187 13.60 -54.59 -22.18
CA ILE A 187 13.49 -56.06 -22.17
C ILE A 187 13.88 -56.54 -23.54
N SER A 188 15.19 -56.71 -23.71
CA SER A 188 15.73 -57.50 -24.81
C SER A 188 15.52 -58.96 -24.45
N GLU A 189 14.51 -59.57 -25.04
CA GLU A 189 14.35 -61.01 -25.08
C GLU A 189 15.52 -61.61 -25.87
N ASN A 190 16.48 -62.16 -25.20
CA ASN A 190 17.41 -63.11 -25.77
C ASN A 190 17.01 -64.54 -25.35
N SER A 191 16.01 -65.08 -26.03
CA SER A 191 15.75 -66.52 -26.08
C SER A 191 16.65 -67.10 -27.15
N THR A 192 17.80 -67.55 -26.74
CA THR A 192 18.60 -68.50 -27.58
C THR A 192 18.31 -69.89 -27.10
N THR A 193 17.40 -70.59 -27.79
CA THR A 193 17.28 -72.00 -27.87
C THR A 193 18.53 -72.57 -28.58
N SER A 194 19.27 -73.42 -27.90
CA SER A 194 20.18 -74.34 -28.52
C SER A 194 19.73 -75.77 -28.20
N VAL A 195 19.26 -76.41 -29.22
CA VAL A 195 19.11 -77.88 -29.34
C VAL A 195 20.45 -78.47 -29.79
N GLU A 196 20.99 -79.34 -29.04
CA GLU A 196 21.49 -80.72 -29.30
C GLU A 196 22.24 -81.23 -28.09
#